data_631fcdf414333d822ec5b1403a905315
#
_entry.id   631fcdf414333d822ec5b1403a905315
#
_cell.length_a   1.000
_cell.length_b   1.000
_cell.length_c   1.000
_cell.angle_alpha   90.00
_cell.angle_beta   90.00
_cell.angle_gamma   90.00
#
_symmetry.space_group_name_H-M   'P 1'
#
loop_
_entity.id
_entity.type
_entity.pdbx_description
1 polymer ?
#
loop_
_entity_poly.entity_id
_entity_poly.type
_entity_poly.pdbx_seq_one_letter_code
_entity_poly.pdbx_strand_id
1 'polypeptide(L)'
;MTKEQERAELHKTIWRIANDLRGSVDGWDFKSYVLGMLFYRFISENITQRANALVEAAEGGTFDYTRMADDEADVARSQMVSEIGYFILPSELFTNVQQRAAQDENLNITLGNIFAHIENSANGSDSEQDIKGLFSDVDTNSP
;
A
#
# COMPACT_ATOMS: atom_id res chain seq x y z
N MET A 1 -15.94 -7.91 14.42
CA MET A 1 -16.47 -7.42 13.14
C MET A 1 -16.51 -8.57 12.14
N THR A 2 -17.62 -8.74 11.44
CA THR A 2 -17.72 -9.78 10.41
C THR A 2 -16.95 -9.38 9.16
N LYS A 3 -16.67 -10.36 8.29
CA LYS A 3 -16.02 -10.07 7.00
C LYS A 3 -16.85 -9.14 6.14
N GLU A 4 -18.17 -9.25 6.20
CA GLU A 4 -19.08 -8.37 5.46
C GLU A 4 -19.01 -6.94 5.97
N GLN A 5 -18.93 -6.77 7.29
CA GLN A 5 -18.77 -5.45 7.90
C GLN A 5 -17.41 -4.85 7.55
N GLU A 6 -16.36 -5.66 7.55
CA GLU A 6 -15.03 -5.21 7.18
C GLU A 6 -14.98 -4.73 5.72
N ARG A 7 -15.63 -5.45 4.82
CA ARG A 7 -15.72 -5.06 3.41
C ARG A 7 -16.49 -3.76 3.26
N ALA A 8 -17.60 -3.59 4.00
CA ALA A 8 -18.40 -2.39 3.93
C ALA A 8 -17.61 -1.18 4.42
N GLU A 9 -16.88 -1.35 5.53
CA GLU A 9 -16.01 -0.30 6.07
C GLU A 9 -14.89 0.05 5.11
N LEU A 10 -14.24 -0.95 4.52
CA LEU A 10 -13.18 -0.77 3.56
C LEU A 10 -13.71 -0.02 2.33
N HIS A 11 -14.84 -0.44 1.81
CA HIS A 11 -15.47 0.17 0.64
C HIS A 11 -15.79 1.65 0.89
N LYS A 12 -16.42 1.94 2.03
CA LYS A 12 -16.72 3.32 2.43
C LYS A 12 -15.46 4.17 2.51
N THR A 13 -14.43 3.62 3.15
CA THR A 13 -13.17 4.34 3.34
C THR A 13 -12.52 4.67 1.99
N ILE A 14 -12.51 3.72 1.08
CA ILE A 14 -11.93 3.90 -0.25
C ILE A 14 -12.68 4.98 -1.04
N TRP A 15 -14.00 4.95 -1.01
CA TRP A 15 -14.80 5.97 -1.69
C TRP A 15 -14.56 7.35 -1.11
N ARG A 16 -14.47 7.46 0.21
CA ARG A 16 -14.17 8.72 0.88
C ARG A 16 -12.81 9.25 0.46
N ILE A 17 -11.79 8.38 0.46
CA ILE A 17 -10.44 8.76 0.06
C ILE A 17 -10.41 9.16 -1.41
N ALA A 18 -11.09 8.41 -2.27
CA ALA A 18 -11.18 8.73 -3.69
C ALA A 18 -11.77 10.12 -3.90
N ASN A 19 -12.81 10.46 -3.15
CA ASN A 19 -13.42 11.79 -3.22
C ASN A 19 -12.47 12.88 -2.73
N ASP A 20 -11.77 12.63 -1.63
CA ASP A 20 -10.82 13.60 -1.06
C ASP A 20 -9.65 13.85 -2.00
N LEU A 21 -9.19 12.84 -2.71
CA LEU A 21 -8.02 12.91 -3.56
C LEU A 21 -8.34 13.26 -5.02
N ARG A 22 -9.60 13.27 -5.39
CA ARG A 22 -10.01 13.49 -6.79
C ARG A 22 -9.41 14.75 -7.40
N GLY A 23 -9.35 15.82 -6.64
CA GLY A 23 -8.78 17.08 -7.09
C GLY A 23 -7.25 17.06 -7.16
N SER A 24 -6.61 16.12 -6.48
CA SER A 24 -5.15 16.01 -6.41
C SER A 24 -4.59 15.02 -7.43
N VAL A 25 -5.43 14.14 -7.97
CA VAL A 25 -5.04 13.09 -8.92
C VAL A 25 -5.78 13.35 -10.23
N ASP A 26 -5.51 14.50 -10.79
CA ASP A 26 -6.17 14.98 -11.99
C ASP A 26 -5.75 14.14 -13.20
N GLY A 27 -6.70 13.76 -14.02
CA GLY A 27 -6.45 13.01 -15.24
C GLY A 27 -6.49 11.51 -15.12
N TRP A 28 -6.63 10.98 -13.89
CA TRP A 28 -6.78 9.54 -13.73
C TRP A 28 -8.18 9.10 -14.11
N ASP A 29 -8.30 7.94 -14.74
CA ASP A 29 -9.57 7.26 -14.87
C ASP A 29 -10.07 6.91 -13.48
N PHE A 30 -11.27 7.36 -13.13
CA PHE A 30 -11.82 7.18 -11.80
C PHE A 30 -11.91 5.70 -11.40
N LYS A 31 -12.28 4.84 -12.34
CA LYS A 31 -12.36 3.40 -12.09
C LYS A 31 -11.00 2.82 -11.74
N SER A 32 -9.97 3.14 -12.52
CA SER A 32 -8.59 2.69 -12.26
C SER A 32 -8.07 3.25 -10.95
N TYR A 33 -8.41 4.49 -10.66
CA TYR A 33 -8.03 5.15 -9.42
C TYR A 33 -8.60 4.42 -8.20
N VAL A 34 -9.90 4.15 -8.21
CA VAL A 34 -10.56 3.44 -7.10
C VAL A 34 -9.99 2.03 -6.95
N LEU A 35 -9.81 1.33 -8.05
CA LEU A 35 -9.27 -0.03 -8.03
C LEU A 35 -7.84 -0.05 -7.49
N GLY A 36 -7.00 0.87 -7.94
CA GLY A 36 -5.63 0.99 -7.45
C GLY A 36 -5.57 1.30 -5.96
N MET A 37 -6.42 2.20 -5.48
CA MET A 37 -6.51 2.54 -4.07
C MET A 37 -6.97 1.35 -3.23
N LEU A 38 -7.92 0.57 -3.75
CA LEU A 38 -8.42 -0.62 -3.07
C LEU A 38 -7.29 -1.63 -2.87
N PHE A 39 -6.56 -1.95 -3.93
CA PHE A 39 -5.44 -2.88 -3.86
C PHE A 39 -4.32 -2.36 -2.98
N TYR A 40 -3.97 -1.10 -3.12
CA TYR A 40 -2.91 -0.46 -2.34
C TYR A 40 -3.23 -0.54 -0.84
N ARG A 41 -4.43 -0.19 -0.46
CA ARG A 41 -4.84 -0.28 0.94
C ARG A 41 -4.79 -1.71 1.44
N PHE A 42 -5.30 -2.64 0.66
CA PHE A 42 -5.33 -4.05 1.04
C PHE A 42 -3.92 -4.58 1.31
N ILE A 43 -2.99 -4.38 0.36
CA ILE A 43 -1.63 -4.90 0.52
C ILE A 43 -0.86 -4.16 1.61
N SER A 44 -1.14 -2.86 1.82
CA SER A 44 -0.54 -2.10 2.93
C SER A 44 -0.96 -2.66 4.28
N GLU A 45 -2.25 -2.94 4.46
CA GLU A 45 -2.74 -3.54 5.69
C GLU A 45 -2.22 -4.95 5.90
N ASN A 46 -2.13 -5.73 4.81
CA ASN A 46 -1.62 -7.09 4.89
C ASN A 46 -0.16 -7.13 5.35
N ILE A 47 0.70 -6.32 4.75
CA ILE A 47 2.11 -6.31 5.15
C ILE A 47 2.28 -5.80 6.58
N THR A 48 1.50 -4.80 6.98
CA THR A 48 1.53 -4.25 8.34
C THR A 48 1.18 -5.33 9.36
N GLN A 49 0.08 -6.04 9.17
CA GLN A 49 -0.35 -7.08 10.08
C GLN A 49 0.65 -8.22 10.15
N ARG A 50 1.19 -8.65 9.01
CA ARG A 50 2.13 -9.75 8.97
C ARG A 50 3.49 -9.38 9.56
N ALA A 51 3.98 -8.18 9.29
CA ALA A 51 5.21 -7.69 9.89
C ALA A 51 5.08 -7.56 11.40
N ASN A 52 3.97 -7.02 11.88
CA ASN A 52 3.70 -6.93 13.31
C ASN A 52 3.70 -8.30 13.96
N ALA A 53 3.03 -9.27 13.34
CA ALA A 53 2.96 -10.64 13.88
C ALA A 53 4.34 -11.30 13.92
N LEU A 54 5.16 -11.12 12.90
CA LEU A 54 6.50 -11.68 12.86
C LEU A 54 7.40 -11.13 13.96
N VAL A 55 7.37 -9.81 14.17
CA VAL A 55 8.19 -9.18 15.20
C VAL A 55 7.69 -9.55 16.59
N GLU A 56 6.39 -9.55 16.81
CA GLU A 56 5.80 -9.89 18.12
C GLU A 56 6.06 -11.33 18.47
N ALA A 57 6.04 -12.25 17.49
CA ALA A 57 6.36 -13.65 17.73
C ALA A 57 7.84 -13.85 18.10
N ALA A 58 8.73 -13.05 17.51
CA ALA A 58 10.17 -13.16 17.76
C ALA A 58 10.61 -12.47 19.04
N GLU A 59 10.04 -11.32 19.35
CA GLU A 59 10.52 -10.44 20.43
C GLU A 59 9.53 -10.27 21.57
N GLY A 60 8.26 -10.66 21.39
CA GLY A 60 7.20 -10.40 22.34
C GLY A 60 6.72 -8.96 22.30
N GLY A 61 5.71 -8.65 23.13
CA GLY A 61 5.16 -7.30 23.21
C GLY A 61 4.33 -6.94 22.01
N THR A 62 4.20 -5.62 21.76
CA THR A 62 3.46 -5.08 20.61
C THR A 62 4.42 -4.34 19.69
N PHE A 63 4.10 -4.38 18.39
CA PHE A 63 4.92 -3.72 17.38
C PHE A 63 4.01 -3.08 16.33
N ASP A 64 4.36 -1.86 15.90
CA ASP A 64 3.60 -1.14 14.87
C ASP A 64 4.52 -0.79 13.70
N TYR A 65 4.42 -1.55 12.63
CA TYR A 65 5.21 -1.37 11.43
C TYR A 65 5.02 0.02 10.80
N THR A 66 3.83 0.62 10.97
CA THR A 66 3.56 1.94 10.38
C THR A 66 4.42 3.05 10.96
N ARG A 67 5.02 2.82 12.13
CA ARG A 67 5.86 3.79 12.82
C ARG A 67 7.35 3.51 12.70
N MET A 68 7.71 2.43 12.04
CA MET A 68 9.11 2.04 11.87
C MET A 68 9.81 3.01 10.89
N ALA A 69 11.08 3.30 11.12
CA ALA A 69 11.86 4.11 10.19
C ALA A 69 12.16 3.31 8.93
N ASP A 70 12.19 3.98 7.78
CA ASP A 70 12.39 3.33 6.48
C ASP A 70 13.72 2.57 6.40
N ASP A 71 14.80 3.16 6.91
CA ASP A 71 16.11 2.53 6.89
C ASP A 71 16.17 1.27 7.75
N GLU A 72 15.47 1.27 8.88
CA GLU A 72 15.36 0.08 9.73
C GLU A 72 14.56 -1.02 9.03
N ALA A 73 13.45 -0.65 8.39
CA ALA A 73 12.62 -1.59 7.65
C ALA A 73 13.37 -2.19 6.46
N ASP A 74 14.17 -1.39 5.79
CA ASP A 74 14.91 -1.81 4.60
C ASP A 74 15.91 -2.94 4.91
N VAL A 75 16.45 -2.97 6.12
CA VAL A 75 17.34 -4.06 6.57
C VAL A 75 16.63 -5.41 6.52
N ALA A 76 15.31 -5.42 6.77
CA ALA A 76 14.50 -6.64 6.79
C ALA A 76 13.83 -6.92 5.43
N ARG A 77 14.11 -6.16 4.39
CA ARG A 77 13.45 -6.26 3.09
C ARG A 77 13.45 -7.68 2.53
N SER A 78 14.61 -8.31 2.46
CA SER A 78 14.72 -9.66 1.89
C SER A 78 13.90 -10.68 2.66
N GLN A 79 13.93 -10.61 3.98
CA GLN A 79 13.15 -11.50 4.81
C GLN A 79 11.66 -11.27 4.61
N MET A 80 11.23 -10.02 4.54
CA MET A 80 9.83 -9.70 4.35
C MET A 80 9.32 -10.15 2.98
N VAL A 81 10.11 -9.98 1.93
CA VAL A 81 9.74 -10.48 0.60
C VAL A 81 9.63 -12.00 0.62
N SER A 82 10.56 -12.69 1.30
CA SER A 82 10.51 -14.15 1.43
C SER A 82 9.27 -14.63 2.17
N GLU A 83 8.88 -13.94 3.24
CA GLU A 83 7.76 -14.34 4.09
C GLU A 83 6.40 -13.87 3.57
N ILE A 84 6.35 -12.70 2.96
CA ILE A 84 5.11 -12.02 2.61
C ILE A 84 4.88 -11.97 1.10
N GLY A 85 5.95 -11.90 0.32
CA GLY A 85 5.89 -11.89 -1.14
C GLY A 85 6.13 -10.53 -1.79
N TYR A 86 6.20 -9.46 -0.98
CA TYR A 86 6.48 -8.11 -1.45
C TYR A 86 6.94 -7.25 -0.27
N PHE A 87 7.34 -6.01 -0.58
CA PHE A 87 7.80 -5.09 0.45
C PHE A 87 7.24 -3.69 0.21
N ILE A 88 6.83 -3.03 1.28
CA ILE A 88 6.42 -1.62 1.27
C ILE A 88 7.15 -0.93 2.42
N LEU A 89 7.87 0.14 2.11
CA LEU A 89 8.49 0.97 3.14
C LEU A 89 7.41 1.57 4.05
N PRO A 90 7.67 1.73 5.35
CA PRO A 90 6.67 2.34 6.24
C PRO A 90 6.16 3.69 5.75
N SER A 91 7.02 4.56 5.23
CA SER A 91 6.61 5.86 4.71
C SER A 91 5.70 5.76 3.50
N GLU A 92 5.73 4.63 2.79
CA GLU A 92 4.94 4.40 1.59
C GLU A 92 3.66 3.60 1.85
N LEU A 93 3.39 3.21 3.10
CA LEU A 93 2.15 2.56 3.47
C LEU A 93 0.97 3.51 3.25
N PHE A 94 -0.15 2.94 2.85
CA PHE A 94 -1.37 3.69 2.54
C PHE A 94 -1.74 4.67 3.65
N THR A 95 -1.74 4.22 4.91
CA THR A 95 -2.14 5.08 6.03
C THR A 95 -1.22 6.30 6.19
N ASN A 96 0.07 6.13 5.94
CA ASN A 96 1.03 7.24 6.08
C ASN A 96 0.95 8.20 4.90
N VAL A 97 0.75 7.68 3.69
CA VAL A 97 0.57 8.51 2.50
C VAL A 97 -0.74 9.31 2.60
N GLN A 98 -1.80 8.68 3.10
CA GLN A 98 -3.08 9.33 3.29
C GLN A 98 -2.97 10.57 4.19
N GLN A 99 -2.19 10.48 5.26
CA GLN A 99 -2.03 11.58 6.21
C GLN A 99 -1.40 12.82 5.60
N ARG A 100 -0.58 12.65 4.55
CA ARG A 100 0.10 13.78 3.90
C ARG A 100 -0.41 14.07 2.49
N ALA A 101 -1.47 13.37 2.06
CA ALA A 101 -1.97 13.48 0.69
C ALA A 101 -2.43 14.89 0.32
N ALA A 102 -3.06 15.60 1.26
CA ALA A 102 -3.58 16.93 1.01
C ALA A 102 -2.47 17.96 0.77
N GLN A 103 -1.25 17.71 1.23
CA GLN A 103 -0.10 18.59 1.05
C GLN A 103 0.77 18.19 -0.15
N ASP A 104 0.46 17.09 -0.81
CA ASP A 104 1.26 16.59 -1.94
C ASP A 104 0.68 17.07 -3.26
N GLU A 105 1.30 18.09 -3.85
CA GLU A 105 0.85 18.68 -5.12
C GLU A 105 1.08 17.72 -6.30
N ASN A 106 1.94 16.72 -6.12
CA ASN A 106 2.27 15.74 -7.15
C ASN A 106 1.85 14.33 -6.74
N LEU A 107 0.69 14.21 -6.12
CA LEU A 107 0.22 12.96 -5.55
C LEU A 107 0.16 11.81 -6.58
N ASN A 108 -0.23 12.10 -7.82
CA ASN A 108 -0.27 11.08 -8.87
C ASN A 108 1.13 10.53 -9.16
N ILE A 109 2.15 11.37 -9.14
CA ILE A 109 3.54 10.94 -9.33
C ILE A 109 4.01 10.12 -8.13
N THR A 110 3.70 10.60 -6.93
CA THR A 110 4.03 9.90 -5.68
C THR A 110 3.44 8.49 -5.68
N LEU A 111 2.15 8.37 -5.99
CA LEU A 111 1.47 7.07 -6.03
C LEU A 111 2.04 6.16 -7.11
N GLY A 112 2.35 6.72 -8.28
CA GLY A 112 2.97 5.96 -9.37
C GLY A 112 4.32 5.37 -8.96
N ASN A 113 5.14 6.17 -8.27
CA ASN A 113 6.43 5.72 -7.76
C ASN A 113 6.27 4.63 -6.70
N ILE A 114 5.31 4.78 -5.80
CA ILE A 114 5.03 3.79 -4.76
C ILE A 114 4.60 2.47 -5.39
N PHE A 115 3.70 2.51 -6.36
CA PHE A 115 3.24 1.30 -7.04
C PHE A 115 4.38 0.60 -7.76
N ALA A 116 5.27 1.37 -8.42
CA ALA A 116 6.45 0.81 -9.06
C ALA A 116 7.41 0.16 -8.04
N HIS A 117 7.60 0.79 -6.89
CA HIS A 117 8.43 0.23 -5.82
C HIS A 117 7.88 -1.10 -5.32
N ILE A 118 6.56 -1.17 -5.13
CA ILE A 118 5.90 -2.39 -4.65
C ILE A 118 6.05 -3.51 -5.69
N GLU A 119 5.77 -3.21 -6.95
CA GLU A 119 5.91 -4.20 -8.02
C GLU A 119 7.34 -4.71 -8.11
N ASN A 120 8.32 -3.80 -8.07
CA ASN A 120 9.73 -4.17 -8.16
C ASN A 120 10.19 -5.00 -6.95
N SER A 121 9.62 -4.76 -5.77
CA SER A 121 9.96 -5.52 -4.57
C SER A 121 9.60 -6.99 -4.70
N ALA A 122 8.59 -7.32 -5.49
CA ALA A 122 8.13 -8.67 -5.69
C ALA A 122 8.90 -9.44 -6.77
N ASN A 123 9.82 -8.77 -7.49
CA ASN A 123 10.61 -9.41 -8.56
C ASN A 123 11.39 -10.59 -8.01
N GLY A 124 11.22 -11.74 -8.67
CA GLY A 124 11.90 -12.98 -8.27
C GLY A 124 11.19 -13.75 -7.16
N SER A 125 10.11 -13.20 -6.59
CA SER A 125 9.32 -13.91 -5.59
C SER A 125 8.19 -14.71 -6.26
N ASP A 126 7.56 -15.60 -5.50
CA ASP A 126 6.40 -16.35 -5.97
C ASP A 126 5.20 -15.46 -6.25
N SER A 127 5.18 -14.26 -5.65
CA SER A 127 4.09 -13.29 -5.78
C SER A 127 4.25 -12.33 -6.94
N GLU A 128 5.35 -12.39 -7.69
CA GLU A 128 5.68 -11.39 -8.72
C GLU A 128 4.52 -11.14 -9.69
N GLN A 129 3.95 -12.19 -10.24
CA GLN A 129 2.87 -12.06 -11.22
C GLN A 129 1.60 -11.47 -10.61
N ASP A 130 1.28 -11.89 -9.40
CA ASP A 130 0.08 -11.40 -8.71
C ASP A 130 0.21 -9.91 -8.37
N ILE A 131 1.36 -9.48 -7.87
CA ILE A 131 1.60 -8.08 -7.51
C ILE A 131 1.59 -7.20 -8.76
N LYS A 132 2.25 -7.62 -9.84
CA LYS A 132 2.24 -6.87 -11.10
C LYS A 132 0.83 -6.74 -11.65
N GLY A 133 0.02 -7.79 -11.53
CA GLY A 133 -1.35 -7.78 -11.99
C GLY A 133 -2.26 -6.81 -11.25
N LEU A 134 -1.98 -6.54 -9.98
CA LEU A 134 -2.80 -5.63 -9.18
C LEU A 134 -2.83 -4.21 -9.73
N PHE A 135 -1.71 -3.73 -10.27
CA PHE A 135 -1.59 -2.34 -10.71
C PHE A 135 -1.53 -2.18 -12.23
N SER A 136 -1.65 -3.28 -12.99
CA SER A 136 -1.51 -3.25 -14.45
C SER A 136 -2.55 -2.36 -15.13
N ASP A 137 -3.73 -2.24 -14.54
CA ASP A 137 -4.83 -1.44 -15.08
C ASP A 137 -4.86 -0.02 -14.53
N VAL A 138 -3.91 0.33 -13.65
CA VAL A 138 -3.85 1.67 -13.06
C VAL A 138 -2.90 2.53 -13.87
N ASP A 139 -3.45 3.55 -14.54
CA ASP A 139 -2.66 4.49 -15.33
C ASP A 139 -2.43 5.77 -14.52
N THR A 140 -1.21 5.90 -13.97
CA THR A 140 -0.83 7.06 -13.17
C THR A 140 -0.19 8.17 -14.01
N ASN A 141 -0.01 7.95 -15.30
CA ASN A 141 0.66 8.89 -16.20
C ASN A 141 -0.30 9.63 -17.13
N SER A 142 -1.55 9.23 -17.17
CA SER A 142 -2.54 9.84 -18.05
C SER A 142 -2.88 11.25 -17.58
N PRO A 143 -2.86 12.23 -18.48
CA PRO A 143 -3.40 13.56 -18.17
C PRO A 143 -4.91 13.54 -18.11
#